data_306a7e853ee44b93777e1e699f734b34
#
_entry.id   306a7e853ee44b93777e1e699f734b34
#
_cell.length_a   1.000
_cell.length_b   1.000
_cell.length_c   1.000
_cell.angle_alpha   90.00
_cell.angle_beta   90.00
_cell.angle_gamma   90.00
#
_symmetry.space_group_name_H-M   'P 1'
#
loop_
_entity.id
_entity.type
_entity.pdbx_description
1 polymer ?
#
loop_
_entity_poly.entity_id
_entity_poly.type
_entity_poly.pdbx_seq_one_letter_code
_entity_poly.pdbx_strand_id
1 'polypeptide(L)'
;FLAGLSWRFIGASLGIFILSLPFIWNNFLMPFQRQRVLTLLDPTADPYGSGWNITQSKIAIGSGGIQGKGYQEGSQAHLDFLPETETDFIFSVIAEEFGFIGVCILLLVFFFILFRCLYLALNARDRFCRLTIGGLSLLFISTIFINLAMVVGIIPVVGMPLPFISKGGSSLLSFYIAFGIIISMATHKKLMQK
;
A
#
# COMPACT_ATOMS: atom_id res chain seq x y z
N PHE A 1 18.12 -9.99 -1.06
CA PHE A 1 18.29 -11.06 -0.05
C PHE A 1 17.84 -12.42 -0.60
N LEU A 2 16.58 -12.56 -1.04
CA LEU A 2 16.04 -13.82 -1.60
C LEU A 2 16.84 -14.32 -2.83
N ALA A 3 17.41 -13.42 -3.61
CA ALA A 3 18.22 -13.71 -4.79
C ALA A 3 19.71 -13.91 -4.48
N GLY A 4 20.13 -13.81 -3.21
CA GLY A 4 21.54 -13.95 -2.81
C GLY A 4 22.36 -12.67 -2.92
N LEU A 5 21.74 -11.50 -3.03
CA LEU A 5 22.45 -10.22 -2.99
C LEU A 5 23.11 -10.00 -1.62
N SER A 6 24.38 -9.58 -1.63
CA SER A 6 25.08 -9.29 -0.39
C SER A 6 24.59 -7.96 0.23
N TRP A 7 24.55 -7.90 1.55
CA TRP A 7 24.19 -6.69 2.31
C TRP A 7 25.04 -5.46 1.95
N ARG A 8 26.28 -5.69 1.49
CA ARG A 8 27.18 -4.61 1.04
C ARG A 8 26.67 -3.92 -0.22
N PHE A 9 26.12 -4.68 -1.17
CA PHE A 9 25.49 -4.11 -2.38
C PHE A 9 24.22 -3.34 -2.05
N ILE A 10 23.39 -3.86 -1.14
CA ILE A 10 22.18 -3.17 -0.69
C ILE A 10 22.54 -1.87 0.02
N GLY A 11 23.52 -1.89 0.91
CA GLY A 11 23.99 -0.69 1.61
C GLY A 11 24.62 0.34 0.67
N ALA A 12 25.43 -0.11 -0.28
CA ALA A 12 26.04 0.78 -1.28
C ALA A 12 24.98 1.42 -2.20
N SER A 13 24.01 0.66 -2.69
CA SER A 13 22.92 1.19 -3.52
C SER A 13 22.04 2.19 -2.76
N LEU A 14 21.74 1.92 -1.50
CA LEU A 14 21.00 2.85 -0.63
C LEU A 14 21.80 4.13 -0.38
N GLY A 15 23.11 4.01 -0.12
CA GLY A 15 23.98 5.16 0.06
C GLY A 15 24.07 6.04 -1.19
N ILE A 16 24.22 5.45 -2.37
CA ILE A 16 24.22 6.18 -3.64
C ILE A 16 22.86 6.86 -3.85
N PHE A 17 21.76 6.17 -3.56
CA PHE A 17 20.42 6.73 -3.69
C PHE A 17 20.24 7.95 -2.78
N ILE A 18 20.63 7.88 -1.50
CA ILE A 18 20.54 9.00 -0.55
C ILE A 18 21.40 10.19 -1.01
N LEU A 19 22.62 9.94 -1.48
CA LEU A 19 23.48 10.99 -1.99
C LEU A 19 22.97 11.63 -3.28
N SER A 20 22.18 10.90 -4.07
CA SER A 20 21.58 11.41 -5.31
C SER A 20 20.29 12.21 -5.06
N LEU A 21 19.66 12.15 -3.86
CA LEU A 21 18.42 12.85 -3.55
C LEU A 21 18.44 14.35 -3.85
N PRO A 22 19.45 15.15 -3.43
CA PRO A 22 19.48 16.58 -3.75
C PRO A 22 19.60 16.85 -5.26
N PHE A 23 20.29 16.00 -6.00
CA PHE A 23 20.40 16.11 -7.45
C PHE A 23 19.07 15.77 -8.14
N ILE A 24 18.40 14.70 -7.69
CA ILE A 24 17.06 14.29 -8.17
C ILE A 24 16.05 15.40 -7.88
N TRP A 25 16.09 15.99 -6.69
CA TRP A 25 15.21 17.08 -6.30
C TRP A 25 15.29 18.27 -7.25
N ASN A 26 16.51 18.68 -7.62
CA ASN A 26 16.70 19.90 -8.40
C ASN A 26 16.52 19.70 -9.91
N ASN A 27 16.78 18.50 -10.44
CA ASN A 27 16.84 18.29 -11.89
C ASN A 27 15.77 17.34 -12.45
N PHE A 28 15.27 16.39 -11.62
CA PHE A 28 14.40 15.32 -12.12
C PHE A 28 12.93 15.45 -11.66
N LEU A 29 12.67 16.04 -10.49
CA LEU A 29 11.28 16.15 -10.03
C LEU A 29 10.52 17.26 -10.79
N MET A 30 9.37 16.86 -11.31
CA MET A 30 8.42 17.80 -11.89
C MET A 30 7.78 18.71 -10.81
N PRO A 31 7.33 19.92 -11.15
CA PRO A 31 6.77 20.86 -10.17
C PRO A 31 5.67 20.25 -9.31
N PHE A 32 4.75 19.48 -9.89
CA PHE A 32 3.65 18.82 -9.16
C PHE A 32 4.14 17.75 -8.17
N GLN A 33 5.25 17.07 -8.46
CA GLN A 33 5.83 16.07 -7.55
C GLN A 33 6.49 16.74 -6.35
N ARG A 34 7.20 17.86 -6.58
CA ARG A 34 7.75 18.68 -5.50
C ARG A 34 6.65 19.24 -4.62
N GLN A 35 5.56 19.73 -5.22
CA GLN A 35 4.42 20.23 -4.47
C GLN A 35 3.85 19.17 -3.55
N ARG A 36 3.67 17.92 -4.00
CA ARG A 36 3.18 16.82 -3.15
C ARG A 36 4.08 16.55 -1.95
N VAL A 37 5.40 16.64 -2.12
CA VAL A 37 6.37 16.46 -1.01
C VAL A 37 6.31 17.67 -0.06
N LEU A 38 6.20 18.90 -0.58
CA LEU A 38 6.06 20.08 0.26
C LEU A 38 4.74 20.09 1.04
N THR A 39 3.64 19.68 0.40
CA THR A 39 2.33 19.55 1.06
C THR A 39 2.34 18.50 2.19
N LEU A 40 3.20 17.48 2.10
CA LEU A 40 3.36 16.54 3.21
C LEU A 40 3.96 17.23 4.45
N LEU A 41 4.92 18.14 4.25
CA LEU A 41 5.57 18.88 5.34
C LEU A 41 4.68 20.01 5.89
N ASP A 42 3.93 20.67 4.99
CA ASP A 42 2.98 21.72 5.33
C ASP A 42 1.67 21.50 4.55
N PRO A 43 0.70 20.78 5.12
CA PRO A 43 -0.61 20.55 4.49
C PRO A 43 -1.40 21.84 4.26
N THR A 44 -1.08 22.93 4.98
CA THR A 44 -1.77 24.23 4.82
C THR A 44 -1.37 24.96 3.55
N ALA A 45 -0.25 24.58 2.93
CA ALA A 45 0.20 25.17 1.67
C ALA A 45 -0.68 24.77 0.46
N ASP A 46 -1.47 23.71 0.58
CA ASP A 46 -2.42 23.26 -0.47
C ASP A 46 -3.78 22.93 0.16
N PRO A 47 -4.56 23.95 0.56
CA PRO A 47 -5.80 23.75 1.32
C PRO A 47 -6.97 23.22 0.48
N TYR A 48 -6.84 23.07 -0.83
CA TYR A 48 -7.88 22.55 -1.73
C TYR A 48 -7.45 21.32 -2.55
N GLY A 49 -6.20 20.85 -2.39
CA GLY A 49 -5.66 19.71 -3.11
C GLY A 49 -5.25 18.57 -2.20
N SER A 50 -4.03 18.06 -2.40
CA SER A 50 -3.51 16.91 -1.64
C SER A 50 -3.40 17.17 -0.13
N GLY A 51 -3.21 18.41 0.31
CA GLY A 51 -3.20 18.80 1.72
C GLY A 51 -4.56 18.65 2.39
N TRP A 52 -5.62 19.01 1.69
CA TRP A 52 -6.99 18.80 2.14
C TRP A 52 -7.27 17.31 2.36
N ASN A 53 -6.95 16.48 1.36
CA ASN A 53 -7.20 15.05 1.42
C ASN A 53 -6.50 14.38 2.59
N ILE A 54 -5.22 14.71 2.85
CA ILE A 54 -4.47 14.20 4.00
C ILE A 54 -5.11 14.65 5.31
N THR A 55 -5.53 15.90 5.40
CA THR A 55 -6.15 16.45 6.62
C THR A 55 -7.49 15.78 6.90
N GLN A 56 -8.36 15.67 5.90
CA GLN A 56 -9.67 15.02 6.06
C GLN A 56 -9.53 13.52 6.35
N SER A 57 -8.58 12.86 5.72
CA SER A 57 -8.25 11.46 6.00
C SER A 57 -7.84 11.24 7.46
N LYS A 58 -6.97 12.11 8.01
CA LYS A 58 -6.60 12.05 9.44
C LYS A 58 -7.77 12.31 10.38
N ILE A 59 -8.66 13.25 10.02
CA ILE A 59 -9.88 13.53 10.79
C ILE A 59 -10.80 12.31 10.75
N ALA A 60 -11.01 11.69 9.59
CA ALA A 60 -11.81 10.49 9.43
C ALA A 60 -11.30 9.35 10.32
N ILE A 61 -10.01 9.01 10.23
CA ILE A 61 -9.38 7.97 11.04
C ILE A 61 -9.53 8.28 12.54
N GLY A 62 -9.26 9.53 12.95
CA GLY A 62 -9.35 9.95 14.36
C GLY A 62 -10.78 9.93 14.89
N SER A 63 -11.77 10.22 14.05
CA SER A 63 -13.18 10.27 14.44
C SER A 63 -13.83 8.88 14.60
N GLY A 64 -13.25 7.83 14.00
CA GLY A 64 -13.76 6.47 14.10
C GLY A 64 -13.59 5.83 15.48
N GLY A 65 -12.63 6.27 16.29
CA GLY A 65 -12.41 5.73 17.63
C GLY A 65 -12.17 4.22 17.64
N ILE A 66 -12.64 3.53 18.68
CA ILE A 66 -12.44 2.08 18.84
C ILE A 66 -13.47 1.28 18.04
N GLN A 67 -14.74 1.65 18.08
CA GLN A 67 -15.85 0.87 17.52
C GLN A 67 -16.32 1.37 16.15
N GLY A 68 -15.88 2.55 15.74
CA GLY A 68 -16.39 3.21 14.54
C GLY A 68 -17.71 3.96 14.79
N LYS A 69 -18.13 4.72 13.76
CA LYS A 69 -19.41 5.45 13.79
C LYS A 69 -20.59 4.58 13.35
N GLY A 70 -20.33 3.49 12.66
CA GLY A 70 -21.33 2.64 12.03
C GLY A 70 -21.23 2.63 10.51
N TYR A 71 -21.70 1.55 9.89
CA TYR A 71 -21.69 1.40 8.44
C TYR A 71 -22.58 2.47 7.78
N GLN A 72 -22.02 3.21 6.84
CA GLN A 72 -22.64 4.36 6.17
C GLN A 72 -22.99 5.55 7.08
N GLU A 73 -22.44 5.63 8.30
CA GLU A 73 -22.61 6.78 9.20
C GLU A 73 -21.34 7.65 9.27
N GLY A 74 -20.37 7.39 8.42
CA GLY A 74 -19.16 8.17 8.29
C GLY A 74 -19.42 9.57 7.71
N SER A 75 -19.19 10.61 8.49
CA SER A 75 -19.46 11.99 8.06
C SER A 75 -18.50 12.48 6.98
N GLN A 76 -17.24 12.03 6.98
CA GLN A 76 -16.23 12.48 6.02
C GLN A 76 -16.41 11.85 4.63
N ALA A 77 -16.89 10.60 4.61
CA ALA A 77 -17.15 9.88 3.35
C ALA A 77 -18.47 10.32 2.69
N HIS A 78 -19.53 10.56 3.48
CA HIS A 78 -20.86 10.83 2.93
C HIS A 78 -21.13 12.31 2.60
N LEU A 79 -20.38 13.24 3.20
CA LEU A 79 -20.55 14.66 2.94
C LEU A 79 -19.60 15.18 1.83
N ASP A 80 -19.01 14.27 1.04
CA ASP A 80 -18.08 14.58 -0.06
C ASP A 80 -16.87 15.47 0.35
N PHE A 81 -16.52 15.44 1.66
CA PHE A 81 -15.34 16.17 2.11
C PHE A 81 -14.04 15.53 1.66
N LEU A 82 -14.07 14.23 1.36
CA LEU A 82 -12.92 13.47 0.89
C LEU A 82 -13.13 13.07 -0.57
N PRO A 83 -12.49 13.73 -1.55
CA PRO A 83 -12.49 13.24 -2.91
C PRO A 83 -11.77 11.90 -2.99
N GLU A 84 -12.19 11.01 -3.90
CA GLU A 84 -11.59 9.69 -4.14
C GLU A 84 -11.65 8.71 -2.94
N THR A 85 -12.72 8.80 -2.14
CA THR A 85 -12.99 7.90 -1.01
C THR A 85 -13.02 6.43 -1.41
N GLU A 86 -13.52 6.12 -2.61
CA GLU A 86 -13.67 4.75 -3.12
C GLU A 86 -12.37 4.16 -3.70
N THR A 87 -11.36 5.01 -3.94
CA THR A 87 -10.09 4.61 -4.57
C THR A 87 -8.94 4.65 -3.57
N ASP A 88 -8.29 5.79 -3.42
CA ASP A 88 -7.04 5.92 -2.69
C ASP A 88 -7.22 6.01 -1.17
N PHE A 89 -8.34 6.57 -0.73
CA PHE A 89 -8.62 6.86 0.68
C PHE A 89 -9.64 5.93 1.33
N ILE A 90 -9.95 4.79 0.70
CA ILE A 90 -10.92 3.81 1.24
C ILE A 90 -10.56 3.34 2.65
N PHE A 91 -9.26 3.30 2.99
CA PHE A 91 -8.82 2.93 4.33
C PHE A 91 -9.30 3.92 5.40
N SER A 92 -9.33 5.23 5.12
CA SER A 92 -9.87 6.22 6.06
C SER A 92 -11.37 6.05 6.28
N VAL A 93 -12.12 5.67 5.24
CA VAL A 93 -13.55 5.36 5.35
C VAL A 93 -13.75 4.14 6.24
N ILE A 94 -13.00 3.07 6.01
CA ILE A 94 -13.05 1.86 6.86
C ILE A 94 -12.72 2.20 8.32
N ALA A 95 -11.71 3.05 8.53
CA ALA A 95 -11.32 3.46 9.87
C ALA A 95 -12.38 4.34 10.54
N GLU A 96 -13.10 5.18 9.80
CA GLU A 96 -14.20 6.00 10.32
C GLU A 96 -15.43 5.16 10.68
N GLU A 97 -15.83 4.25 9.77
CA GLU A 97 -17.07 3.47 9.93
C GLU A 97 -16.92 2.30 10.92
N PHE A 98 -15.82 1.55 10.84
CA PHE A 98 -15.58 0.35 11.65
C PHE A 98 -14.59 0.56 12.79
N GLY A 99 -13.98 1.73 12.88
CA GLY A 99 -13.05 2.09 13.94
C GLY A 99 -11.78 1.26 13.95
N PHE A 100 -11.09 1.30 15.08
CA PHE A 100 -9.84 0.56 15.30
C PHE A 100 -10.01 -0.95 15.18
N ILE A 101 -11.16 -1.48 15.61
CA ILE A 101 -11.45 -2.93 15.51
C ILE A 101 -11.53 -3.35 14.05
N GLY A 102 -12.23 -2.61 13.19
CA GLY A 102 -12.31 -2.89 11.76
C GLY A 102 -10.95 -2.83 11.07
N VAL A 103 -10.13 -1.83 11.41
CA VAL A 103 -8.76 -1.71 10.92
C VAL A 103 -7.90 -2.90 11.33
N CYS A 104 -7.99 -3.34 12.60
CA CYS A 104 -7.26 -4.51 13.06
C CYS A 104 -7.66 -5.79 12.31
N ILE A 105 -8.95 -6.01 12.08
CA ILE A 105 -9.45 -7.16 11.32
C ILE A 105 -8.91 -7.11 9.88
N LEU A 106 -8.97 -5.95 9.23
CA LEU A 106 -8.45 -5.75 7.89
C LEU A 106 -6.96 -6.09 7.79
N LEU A 107 -6.17 -5.55 8.71
CA LEU A 107 -4.73 -5.80 8.76
C LEU A 107 -4.44 -7.28 9.04
N LEU A 108 -5.18 -7.94 9.92
CA LEU A 108 -5.04 -9.38 10.19
C LEU A 108 -5.29 -10.20 8.93
N VAL A 109 -6.30 -9.86 8.12
CA VAL A 109 -6.55 -10.54 6.84
C VAL A 109 -5.38 -10.35 5.88
N PHE A 110 -4.86 -9.13 5.74
CA PHE A 110 -3.69 -8.87 4.89
C PHE A 110 -2.44 -9.62 5.37
N PHE A 111 -2.17 -9.64 6.68
CA PHE A 111 -1.07 -10.41 7.26
C PHE A 111 -1.23 -11.90 7.06
N PHE A 112 -2.45 -12.43 7.19
CA PHE A 112 -2.73 -13.83 6.93
C PHE A 112 -2.42 -14.22 5.46
N ILE A 113 -2.87 -13.40 4.51
CA ILE A 113 -2.60 -13.59 3.08
C ILE A 113 -1.08 -13.53 2.83
N LEU A 114 -0.40 -12.52 3.35
CA LEU A 114 1.05 -12.36 3.21
C LEU A 114 1.80 -13.56 3.78
N PHE A 115 1.46 -13.96 5.02
CA PHE A 115 2.08 -15.11 5.67
C PHE A 115 1.88 -16.40 4.86
N ARG A 116 0.70 -16.58 4.30
CA ARG A 116 0.40 -17.72 3.43
C ARG A 116 1.24 -17.71 2.15
N CYS A 117 1.40 -16.56 1.52
CA CYS A 117 2.24 -16.39 0.34
C CYS A 117 3.72 -16.66 0.66
N LEU A 118 4.23 -16.14 1.77
CA LEU A 118 5.61 -16.38 2.21
C LEU A 118 5.84 -17.85 2.55
N TYR A 119 4.88 -18.51 3.20
CA TYR A 119 4.95 -19.95 3.45
C TYR A 119 5.03 -20.75 2.15
N LEU A 120 4.24 -20.39 1.12
CA LEU A 120 4.31 -21.00 -0.19
C LEU A 120 5.66 -20.75 -0.88
N ALA A 121 6.21 -19.55 -0.76
CA ALA A 121 7.54 -19.21 -1.29
C ALA A 121 8.65 -20.04 -0.65
N LEU A 122 8.64 -20.18 0.69
CA LEU A 122 9.64 -20.95 1.42
C LEU A 122 9.61 -22.45 1.07
N ASN A 123 8.41 -22.99 0.81
CA ASN A 123 8.21 -24.39 0.44
C ASN A 123 8.26 -24.64 -1.07
N ALA A 124 8.56 -23.63 -1.88
CA ALA A 124 8.68 -23.78 -3.32
C ALA A 124 9.95 -24.59 -3.67
N ARG A 125 9.81 -25.53 -4.61
CA ARG A 125 10.84 -26.48 -5.01
C ARG A 125 11.96 -25.83 -5.80
N ASP A 126 11.58 -24.95 -6.74
CA ASP A 126 12.51 -24.29 -7.64
C ASP A 126 12.83 -22.87 -7.20
N ARG A 127 14.08 -22.45 -7.45
CA ARG A 127 14.49 -21.07 -7.16
C ARG A 127 13.65 -20.05 -7.89
N PHE A 128 13.25 -20.34 -9.13
CA PHE A 128 12.38 -19.47 -9.91
C PHE A 128 11.02 -19.28 -9.24
N CYS A 129 10.33 -20.37 -8.88
CA CYS A 129 9.04 -20.30 -8.19
C CYS A 129 9.14 -19.54 -6.87
N ARG A 130 10.19 -19.81 -6.08
CA ARG A 130 10.44 -19.11 -4.81
C ARG A 130 10.61 -17.62 -4.98
N LEU A 131 11.43 -17.21 -5.96
CA LEU A 131 11.68 -15.79 -6.23
C LEU A 131 10.45 -15.08 -6.77
N THR A 132 9.70 -15.73 -7.64
CA THR A 132 8.47 -15.16 -8.21
C THR A 132 7.39 -14.98 -7.16
N ILE A 133 7.10 -16.03 -6.37
CA ILE A 133 6.12 -15.93 -5.27
C ILE A 133 6.56 -14.88 -4.26
N GLY A 134 7.84 -14.89 -3.86
CA GLY A 134 8.39 -13.91 -2.93
C GLY A 134 8.33 -12.48 -3.46
N GLY A 135 8.65 -12.26 -4.74
CA GLY A 135 8.58 -10.96 -5.40
C GLY A 135 7.14 -10.42 -5.47
N LEU A 136 6.18 -11.25 -5.87
CA LEU A 136 4.76 -10.87 -5.90
C LEU A 136 4.20 -10.60 -4.50
N SER A 137 4.64 -11.36 -3.49
CA SER A 137 4.27 -11.12 -2.09
C SER A 137 4.84 -9.79 -1.56
N LEU A 138 6.08 -9.45 -1.94
CA LEU A 138 6.69 -8.16 -1.61
C LEU A 138 5.97 -7.01 -2.29
N LEU A 139 5.57 -7.17 -3.54
CA LEU A 139 4.77 -6.17 -4.25
C LEU A 139 3.43 -5.94 -3.55
N PHE A 140 2.75 -7.00 -3.14
CA PHE A 140 1.48 -6.92 -2.42
C PHE A 140 1.62 -6.14 -1.11
N ILE A 141 2.57 -6.52 -0.24
CA ILE A 141 2.76 -5.82 1.05
C ILE A 141 3.25 -4.39 0.87
N SER A 142 4.10 -4.12 -0.14
CA SER A 142 4.58 -2.76 -0.42
C SER A 142 3.42 -1.84 -0.81
N THR A 143 2.49 -2.32 -1.64
CA THR A 143 1.32 -1.54 -2.05
C THR A 143 0.42 -1.22 -0.86
N ILE A 144 0.16 -2.19 0.03
CA ILE A 144 -0.60 -1.96 1.27
C ILE A 144 0.12 -0.91 2.14
N PHE A 145 1.42 -1.11 2.37
CA PHE A 145 2.21 -0.20 3.21
C PHE A 145 2.21 1.24 2.66
N ILE A 146 2.39 1.40 1.34
CA ILE A 146 2.39 2.71 0.70
C ILE A 146 1.01 3.37 0.82
N ASN A 147 -0.09 2.62 0.58
CA ASN A 147 -1.43 3.17 0.74
C ASN A 147 -1.69 3.61 2.19
N LEU A 148 -1.41 2.76 3.18
CA LEU A 148 -1.60 3.11 4.59
C LEU A 148 -0.75 4.32 5.01
N ALA A 149 0.53 4.34 4.62
CA ALA A 149 1.44 5.43 4.94
C ALA A 149 1.02 6.76 4.29
N MET A 150 0.46 6.71 3.08
CA MET A 150 -0.09 7.87 2.38
C MET A 150 -1.34 8.40 3.10
N VAL A 151 -2.27 7.52 3.45
CA VAL A 151 -3.54 7.89 4.10
C VAL A 151 -3.31 8.47 5.50
N VAL A 152 -2.35 7.94 6.26
CA VAL A 152 -1.94 8.48 7.57
C VAL A 152 -1.09 9.75 7.43
N GLY A 153 -0.59 10.06 6.22
CA GLY A 153 0.24 11.23 5.95
C GLY A 153 1.66 11.10 6.45
N ILE A 154 2.27 9.91 6.30
CA ILE A 154 3.71 9.66 6.53
C ILE A 154 4.49 9.85 5.23
N ILE A 155 3.87 9.51 4.08
CA ILE A 155 4.44 9.72 2.76
C ILE A 155 3.50 10.59 1.91
N PRO A 156 4.02 11.26 0.86
CA PRO A 156 3.18 12.08 -0.02
C PRO A 156 2.14 11.22 -0.74
N VAL A 157 1.02 11.87 -1.12
CA VAL A 157 -0.06 11.20 -1.87
C VAL A 157 0.44 10.78 -3.25
N VAL A 158 0.49 9.46 -3.47
CA VAL A 158 0.99 8.86 -4.72
C VAL A 158 -0.16 8.36 -5.60
N GLY A 159 -1.34 8.13 -5.03
CA GLY A 159 -2.47 7.57 -5.75
C GLY A 159 -2.34 6.05 -5.95
N MET A 160 -2.04 5.31 -4.89
CA MET A 160 -1.96 3.85 -4.93
C MET A 160 -3.15 3.24 -4.22
N PRO A 161 -4.04 2.54 -4.96
CA PRO A 161 -5.23 1.93 -4.36
C PRO A 161 -4.87 0.75 -3.45
N LEU A 162 -5.69 0.54 -2.42
CA LEU A 162 -5.56 -0.58 -1.50
C LEU A 162 -5.93 -1.90 -2.21
N PRO A 163 -5.05 -2.92 -2.24
CA PRO A 163 -5.31 -4.17 -2.94
C PRO A 163 -6.62 -4.83 -2.52
N PHE A 164 -7.39 -5.30 -3.49
CA PHE A 164 -8.68 -6.01 -3.35
C PHE A 164 -9.84 -5.21 -2.75
N ILE A 165 -9.63 -4.02 -2.23
CA ILE A 165 -10.65 -3.23 -1.53
C ILE A 165 -11.00 -1.98 -2.32
N SER A 166 -9.99 -1.25 -2.80
CA SER A 166 -10.20 -0.02 -3.56
C SER A 166 -10.86 -0.28 -4.91
N LYS A 167 -11.70 0.64 -5.33
CA LYS A 167 -12.33 0.66 -6.64
C LYS A 167 -11.29 1.05 -7.70
N GLY A 168 -10.57 0.07 -8.22
CA GLY A 168 -9.55 0.26 -9.25
C GLY A 168 -9.49 -0.95 -10.17
N GLY A 169 -10.13 -0.88 -11.35
CA GLY A 169 -10.24 -2.03 -12.27
C GLY A 169 -8.87 -2.59 -12.69
N SER A 170 -7.91 -1.74 -13.04
CA SER A 170 -6.56 -2.15 -13.44
C SER A 170 -5.75 -2.73 -12.28
N SER A 171 -5.87 -2.14 -11.08
CA SER A 171 -5.22 -2.63 -9.87
C SER A 171 -5.75 -3.99 -9.44
N LEU A 172 -7.08 -4.16 -9.40
CA LEU A 172 -7.73 -5.43 -9.09
C LEU A 172 -7.29 -6.54 -10.06
N LEU A 173 -7.33 -6.26 -11.37
CA LEU A 173 -6.93 -7.23 -12.39
C LEU A 173 -5.47 -7.63 -12.23
N SER A 174 -4.57 -6.68 -11.94
CA SER A 174 -3.15 -6.94 -11.71
C SER A 174 -2.92 -7.86 -10.50
N PHE A 175 -3.64 -7.62 -9.39
CA PHE A 175 -3.53 -8.48 -8.22
C PHE A 175 -4.15 -9.86 -8.43
N TYR A 176 -5.28 -9.97 -9.16
CA TYR A 176 -5.85 -11.29 -9.51
C TYR A 176 -4.89 -12.09 -10.37
N ILE A 177 -4.23 -11.48 -11.36
CA ILE A 177 -3.20 -12.14 -12.16
C ILE A 177 -2.02 -12.57 -11.28
N ALA A 178 -1.52 -11.69 -10.41
CA ALA A 178 -0.41 -11.99 -9.51
C ALA A 178 -0.72 -13.17 -8.60
N PHE A 179 -1.89 -13.19 -7.98
CA PHE A 179 -2.32 -14.30 -7.12
C PHE A 179 -2.61 -15.58 -7.92
N GLY A 180 -3.14 -15.46 -9.15
CA GLY A 180 -3.28 -16.59 -10.06
C GLY A 180 -1.93 -17.27 -10.36
N ILE A 181 -0.88 -16.48 -10.60
CA ILE A 181 0.49 -16.97 -10.79
C ILE A 181 1.01 -17.66 -9.51
N ILE A 182 0.81 -17.05 -8.33
CA ILE A 182 1.22 -17.65 -7.04
C ILE A 182 0.56 -19.00 -6.84
N ILE A 183 -0.75 -19.10 -7.05
CA ILE A 183 -1.52 -20.34 -6.90
C ILE A 183 -1.07 -21.38 -7.92
N SER A 184 -0.90 -21.01 -9.18
CA SER A 184 -0.44 -21.91 -10.24
C SER A 184 0.93 -22.53 -9.89
N MET A 185 1.89 -21.69 -9.48
CA MET A 185 3.22 -22.16 -9.09
C MET A 185 3.21 -23.04 -7.83
N ALA A 186 2.32 -22.75 -6.88
CA ALA A 186 2.16 -23.57 -5.68
C ALA A 186 1.50 -24.91 -5.95
N THR A 187 0.59 -24.97 -6.94
CA THR A 187 -0.19 -26.18 -7.28
C THR A 187 0.58 -27.13 -8.18
N HIS A 188 1.42 -26.62 -9.09
CA HIS A 188 2.22 -27.42 -10.01
C HIS A 188 3.15 -28.45 -9.27
N LYS A 189 3.37 -28.25 -7.97
CA LYS A 189 4.08 -29.17 -7.10
C LYS A 189 3.41 -30.54 -6.97
N LYS A 190 2.10 -30.65 -7.15
CA LYS A 190 1.34 -31.89 -6.95
C LYS A 190 1.24 -32.79 -8.18
N LEU A 191 1.40 -32.24 -9.39
CA LEU A 191 1.20 -33.02 -10.62
C LEU A 191 2.46 -33.78 -11.09
N MET A 192 3.65 -33.40 -10.60
CA MET A 192 4.91 -34.07 -10.95
C MET A 192 5.39 -35.12 -9.91
N GLN A 193 4.57 -35.48 -8.93
CA GLN A 193 4.86 -36.45 -7.90
C GLN A 193 4.15 -37.79 -8.13
N LYS A 194 3.92 -38.17 -9.41
CA LYS A 194 3.59 -39.57 -9.76
C LYS A 194 4.74 -40.25 -10.47
#